data_000ec0ed084864de4654ac8c0ad77c5d
#
_entry.id   000ec0ed084864de4654ac8c0ad77c5d
#
_cell.length_a   1.000
_cell.length_b   1.000
_cell.length_c   1.000
_cell.angle_alpha   90.00
_cell.angle_beta   90.00
_cell.angle_gamma   90.00
#
_symmetry.space_group_name_H-M   'P 1'
#
loop_
_entity.id
_entity.type
_entity.pdbx_description
1 polymer ?
#
loop_
_entity_poly.entity_id
_entity_poly.type
_entity_poly.pdbx_seq_one_letter_code
_entity_poly.pdbx_strand_id
1 'polypeptide(L)'
;GVGEADVVINVGVSGPGVVQRAVEKVPGESFDVLAETVKKTAFKITRVGQLVGQMASERLGVEFGIVDLSLAPTPAVGDSVARVLEAMGLEVVGTHGTTAALALLNDQVKKGGIMACNQVGGLSGAFIPVSEDEGMIAAVQSGHINLEKIGSHDGYLFCWSRHDCHSC
;
A
#
# COMPACT_ATOMS: atom_id res chain seq x y z
N GLY A 1 5.46 -13.14 30.46
CA GLY A 1 6.20 -11.97 30.07
C GLY A 1 5.47 -10.73 30.46
N VAL A 2 6.16 -9.93 31.17
CA VAL A 2 5.65 -8.63 31.58
C VAL A 2 5.89 -7.70 30.40
N GLY A 3 4.85 -7.10 29.82
CA GLY A 3 5.15 -5.99 28.95
C GLY A 3 4.21 -5.68 27.80
N GLU A 4 3.20 -6.50 27.55
CA GLU A 4 2.17 -6.11 26.57
C GLU A 4 0.88 -5.76 27.33
N ALA A 5 0.29 -4.63 26.97
CA ALA A 5 -1.00 -4.24 27.53
C ALA A 5 -2.09 -5.21 27.07
N ASP A 6 -3.07 -5.48 27.93
CA ASP A 6 -4.21 -6.36 27.60
C ASP A 6 -5.06 -5.78 26.45
N VAL A 7 -5.00 -4.45 26.25
CA VAL A 7 -5.71 -3.72 25.20
C VAL A 7 -4.79 -2.65 24.62
N VAL A 8 -4.68 -2.60 23.31
CA VAL A 8 -3.91 -1.59 22.58
C VAL A 8 -4.73 -1.00 21.42
N ILE A 9 -4.45 0.24 21.04
CA ILE A 9 -5.01 0.89 19.86
C ILE A 9 -3.99 0.83 18.75
N ASN A 10 -4.33 0.18 17.63
CA ASN A 10 -3.57 0.22 16.40
C ASN A 10 -4.32 1.04 15.36
N VAL A 11 -3.58 1.77 14.52
CA VAL A 11 -4.15 2.57 13.43
C VAL A 11 -3.77 1.94 12.11
N GLY A 12 -4.76 1.44 11.37
CA GLY A 12 -4.60 1.03 9.98
C GLY A 12 -5.02 2.17 9.06
N VAL A 13 -4.16 2.50 8.10
CA VAL A 13 -4.46 3.54 7.11
C VAL A 13 -4.50 2.91 5.73
N SER A 14 -5.67 2.97 5.06
CA SER A 14 -5.77 2.65 3.64
C SER A 14 -5.32 3.86 2.82
N GLY A 15 -4.31 3.66 2.00
CA GLY A 15 -3.63 4.76 1.33
C GLY A 15 -3.64 4.81 -0.20
N PRO A 16 -4.21 3.81 -0.97
CA PRO A 16 -4.06 3.77 -2.42
C PRO A 16 -4.53 5.05 -3.11
N GLY A 17 -5.74 5.52 -2.80
CA GLY A 17 -6.31 6.70 -3.44
C GLY A 17 -5.55 7.99 -3.14
N VAL A 18 -4.92 8.13 -1.97
CA VAL A 18 -4.11 9.31 -1.64
C VAL A 18 -2.80 9.29 -2.42
N VAL A 19 -2.17 8.12 -2.52
CA VAL A 19 -0.92 7.94 -3.29
C VAL A 19 -1.20 8.14 -4.77
N GLN A 20 -2.27 7.57 -5.32
CA GLN A 20 -2.69 7.76 -6.70
C GLN A 20 -2.81 9.26 -7.05
N ARG A 21 -3.58 10.00 -6.28
CA ARG A 21 -3.76 11.46 -6.49
C ARG A 21 -2.45 12.25 -6.38
N ALA A 22 -1.52 11.80 -5.57
CA ALA A 22 -0.22 12.44 -5.46
C ALA A 22 0.64 12.20 -6.71
N VAL A 23 0.65 10.96 -7.22
CA VAL A 23 1.37 10.57 -8.44
C VAL A 23 0.77 11.23 -9.69
N GLU A 24 -0.55 11.31 -9.79
CA GLU A 24 -1.26 11.99 -10.89
C GLU A 24 -0.92 13.50 -11.03
N LYS A 25 -0.36 14.12 -10.00
CA LYS A 25 0.10 15.53 -10.06
C LYS A 25 1.47 15.71 -10.72
N VAL A 26 2.19 14.62 -10.95
CA VAL A 26 3.54 14.60 -11.53
C VAL A 26 3.61 13.65 -12.73
N PRO A 27 2.73 13.82 -13.76
CA PRO A 27 2.66 12.93 -14.89
C PRO A 27 3.91 13.05 -15.75
N GLY A 28 4.46 11.90 -16.18
CA GLY A 28 5.60 11.86 -17.11
C GLY A 28 6.94 12.29 -16.49
N GLU A 29 6.99 12.52 -15.18
CA GLU A 29 8.22 12.85 -14.49
C GLU A 29 9.14 11.62 -14.35
N SER A 30 10.41 11.87 -14.01
CA SER A 30 11.41 10.82 -13.81
C SER A 30 11.04 9.90 -12.61
N PHE A 31 11.59 8.69 -12.62
CA PHE A 31 11.40 7.74 -11.52
C PHE A 31 11.82 8.30 -10.15
N ASP A 32 12.83 9.18 -10.11
CA ASP A 32 13.27 9.82 -8.88
C ASP A 32 12.20 10.74 -8.30
N VAL A 33 11.53 11.51 -9.16
CA VAL A 33 10.42 12.41 -8.76
C VAL A 33 9.23 11.60 -8.29
N LEU A 34 8.89 10.52 -8.99
CA LEU A 34 7.83 9.59 -8.58
C LEU A 34 8.14 8.95 -7.23
N ALA A 35 9.35 8.43 -7.05
CA ALA A 35 9.82 7.82 -5.80
C ALA A 35 9.70 8.80 -4.62
N GLU A 36 10.22 10.02 -4.78
CA GLU A 36 10.13 11.06 -3.76
C GLU A 36 8.68 11.46 -3.45
N THR A 37 7.82 11.51 -4.46
CA THR A 37 6.40 11.83 -4.30
C THR A 37 5.68 10.77 -3.48
N VAL A 38 5.90 9.49 -3.78
CA VAL A 38 5.35 8.36 -3.03
C VAL A 38 5.86 8.38 -1.59
N LYS A 39 7.17 8.51 -1.39
CA LYS A 39 7.79 8.54 -0.06
C LYS A 39 7.27 9.68 0.81
N LYS A 40 7.19 10.90 0.27
CA LYS A 40 6.65 12.08 0.98
C LYS A 40 5.16 11.91 1.32
N THR A 41 4.40 11.28 0.44
CA THR A 41 2.98 11.01 0.67
C THR A 41 2.81 9.98 1.77
N ALA A 42 3.53 8.87 1.71
CA ALA A 42 3.55 7.85 2.76
C ALA A 42 3.95 8.43 4.13
N PHE A 43 5.00 9.27 4.16
CA PHE A 43 5.39 9.98 5.37
C PHE A 43 4.25 10.81 5.97
N LYS A 44 3.56 11.61 5.15
CA LYS A 44 2.45 12.45 5.63
C LYS A 44 1.29 11.62 6.17
N ILE A 45 0.90 10.57 5.46
CA ILE A 45 -0.19 9.68 5.87
C ILE A 45 0.14 9.02 7.21
N THR A 46 1.35 8.48 7.35
CA THR A 46 1.80 7.82 8.58
C THR A 46 1.83 8.80 9.76
N ARG A 47 2.28 10.04 9.56
CA ARG A 47 2.26 11.08 10.61
C ARG A 47 0.84 11.43 11.06
N VAL A 48 -0.10 11.51 10.13
CA VAL A 48 -1.52 11.74 10.47
C VAL A 48 -2.06 10.54 11.25
N GLY A 49 -1.78 9.31 10.81
CA GLY A 49 -2.16 8.08 11.52
C GLY A 49 -1.62 8.05 12.95
N GLN A 50 -0.36 8.39 13.14
CA GLN A 50 0.26 8.49 14.47
C GLN A 50 -0.45 9.53 15.35
N LEU A 51 -0.70 10.72 14.82
CA LEU A 51 -1.38 11.78 15.57
C LEU A 51 -2.77 11.34 16.03
N VAL A 52 -3.55 10.74 15.14
CA VAL A 52 -4.90 10.23 15.45
C VAL A 52 -4.83 9.13 16.50
N GLY A 53 -3.87 8.19 16.36
CA GLY A 53 -3.67 7.12 17.34
C GLY A 53 -3.31 7.63 18.73
N GLN A 54 -2.42 8.61 18.82
CA GLN A 54 -2.06 9.24 20.09
C GLN A 54 -3.25 9.97 20.72
N MET A 55 -4.01 10.74 19.95
CA MET A 55 -5.22 11.41 20.45
C MET A 55 -6.29 10.41 20.94
N ALA A 56 -6.45 9.28 20.25
CA ALA A 56 -7.36 8.23 20.67
C ALA A 56 -6.89 7.57 21.96
N SER A 57 -5.60 7.27 22.06
CA SER A 57 -4.95 6.72 23.24
C SER A 57 -5.18 7.60 24.49
N GLU A 58 -4.93 8.89 24.37
CA GLU A 58 -5.13 9.86 25.46
C GLU A 58 -6.60 9.93 25.90
N ARG A 59 -7.54 9.94 24.94
CA ARG A 59 -8.98 10.05 25.24
C ARG A 59 -9.57 8.81 25.88
N LEU A 60 -9.07 7.63 25.50
CA LEU A 60 -9.61 6.34 25.94
C LEU A 60 -8.83 5.74 27.11
N GLY A 61 -7.67 6.30 27.44
CA GLY A 61 -6.79 5.76 28.48
C GLY A 61 -6.22 4.37 28.10
N VAL A 62 -6.06 4.10 26.81
CA VAL A 62 -5.57 2.83 26.26
C VAL A 62 -4.23 3.06 25.56
N GLU A 63 -3.28 2.14 25.70
CA GLU A 63 -1.96 2.25 25.09
C GLU A 63 -2.03 2.33 23.58
N PHE A 64 -1.23 3.22 22.96
CA PHE A 64 -1.05 3.28 21.52
C PHE A 64 0.01 2.27 21.08
N GLY A 65 -0.35 1.38 20.15
CA GLY A 65 0.52 0.35 19.59
C GLY A 65 1.23 0.82 18.33
N ILE A 66 0.71 0.45 17.16
CA ILE A 66 1.36 0.69 15.88
C ILE A 66 0.49 1.46 14.88
N VAL A 67 1.17 2.07 13.90
CA VAL A 67 0.55 2.53 12.65
C VAL A 67 0.92 1.54 11.55
N ASP A 68 -0.09 1.00 10.88
CA ASP A 68 0.07 0.20 9.67
C ASP A 68 -0.35 1.04 8.46
N LEU A 69 0.61 1.31 7.57
CA LEU A 69 0.36 1.94 6.29
C LEU A 69 0.34 0.86 5.21
N SER A 70 -0.79 0.19 5.08
CA SER A 70 -1.02 -0.75 3.99
C SER A 70 -1.70 -0.03 2.82
N LEU A 71 -1.12 -0.20 1.63
CA LEU A 71 -1.82 0.11 0.39
C LEU A 71 -2.69 -1.09 0.03
N ALA A 72 -3.73 -1.33 0.83
CA ALA A 72 -4.70 -2.38 0.61
C ALA A 72 -5.88 -1.80 -0.17
N PRO A 73 -6.11 -2.27 -1.40
CA PRO A 73 -7.18 -1.75 -2.25
C PRO A 73 -8.55 -2.28 -1.85
N THR A 74 -9.58 -1.64 -2.40
CA THR A 74 -10.94 -2.15 -2.41
C THR A 74 -11.47 -2.17 -3.85
N PRO A 75 -12.58 -2.86 -4.14
CA PRO A 75 -13.21 -2.79 -5.46
C PRO A 75 -13.80 -1.41 -5.81
N ALA A 76 -13.75 -0.47 -4.88
CA ALA A 76 -14.27 0.88 -5.08
C ALA A 76 -13.37 1.69 -6.03
N VAL A 77 -13.99 2.46 -6.91
CA VAL A 77 -13.26 3.38 -7.80
C VAL A 77 -12.51 4.42 -6.98
N GLY A 78 -11.23 4.57 -7.26
CA GLY A 78 -10.33 5.52 -6.59
C GLY A 78 -9.60 4.93 -5.37
N ASP A 79 -9.68 3.62 -5.14
CA ASP A 79 -8.96 2.92 -4.07
C ASP A 79 -8.24 1.66 -4.62
N SER A 80 -7.54 1.81 -5.73
CA SER A 80 -6.86 0.73 -6.45
C SER A 80 -5.34 0.95 -6.48
N VAL A 81 -4.57 -0.06 -6.09
CA VAL A 81 -3.10 -0.06 -6.21
C VAL A 81 -2.70 -0.23 -7.67
N ALA A 82 -3.44 -1.01 -8.46
CA ALA A 82 -3.20 -1.14 -9.89
C ALA A 82 -3.25 0.24 -10.58
N ARG A 83 -4.21 1.08 -10.22
CA ARG A 83 -4.30 2.46 -10.76
C ARG A 83 -3.15 3.35 -10.29
N VAL A 84 -2.60 3.14 -9.11
CA VAL A 84 -1.35 3.81 -8.69
C VAL A 84 -0.21 3.45 -9.63
N LEU A 85 -0.04 2.15 -9.95
CA LEU A 85 1.00 1.69 -10.86
C LEU A 85 0.82 2.24 -12.28
N GLU A 86 -0.40 2.31 -12.78
CA GLU A 86 -0.71 2.93 -14.07
C GLU A 86 -0.40 4.44 -14.06
N ALA A 87 -0.76 5.15 -13.00
CA ALA A 87 -0.40 6.55 -12.83
C ALA A 87 1.13 6.79 -12.76
N MET A 88 1.91 5.78 -12.36
CA MET A 88 3.38 5.80 -12.41
C MET A 88 3.93 5.64 -13.83
N GLY A 89 3.10 5.40 -14.83
CA GLY A 89 3.48 5.34 -16.23
C GLY A 89 3.33 3.97 -16.90
N LEU A 90 2.67 3.01 -16.24
CA LEU A 90 2.29 1.76 -16.90
C LEU A 90 1.06 1.99 -17.78
N GLU A 91 1.03 1.37 -18.95
CA GLU A 91 -0.13 1.40 -19.82
C GLU A 91 -1.32 0.68 -19.18
N VAL A 92 -1.10 -0.54 -18.72
CA VAL A 92 -2.04 -1.35 -17.95
C VAL A 92 -1.25 -2.20 -16.96
N VAL A 93 -1.77 -2.38 -15.76
CA VAL A 93 -1.18 -3.32 -14.79
C VAL A 93 -1.12 -4.73 -15.36
N GLY A 94 -0.03 -5.45 -15.11
CA GLY A 94 0.24 -6.77 -15.71
C GLY A 94 1.04 -6.71 -17.01
N THR A 95 1.30 -5.54 -17.58
CA THR A 95 2.21 -5.33 -18.71
C THR A 95 3.67 -5.19 -18.24
N HIS A 96 4.58 -5.01 -19.20
CA HIS A 96 6.01 -4.83 -18.92
C HIS A 96 6.25 -3.66 -17.93
N GLY A 97 7.10 -3.89 -16.94
CA GLY A 97 7.43 -2.88 -15.94
C GLY A 97 6.60 -2.96 -14.65
N THR A 98 5.51 -3.72 -14.61
CA THR A 98 4.63 -3.83 -13.43
C THR A 98 5.39 -4.23 -12.18
N THR A 99 6.24 -5.27 -12.26
CA THR A 99 7.04 -5.74 -11.12
C THR A 99 8.01 -4.67 -10.62
N ALA A 100 8.67 -3.96 -11.53
CA ALA A 100 9.61 -2.89 -11.16
C ALA A 100 8.88 -1.71 -10.50
N ALA A 101 7.74 -1.31 -11.04
CA ALA A 101 6.91 -0.25 -10.48
C ALA A 101 6.38 -0.63 -9.09
N LEU A 102 5.94 -1.87 -8.89
CA LEU A 102 5.50 -2.39 -7.61
C LEU A 102 6.63 -2.43 -6.58
N ALA A 103 7.82 -2.89 -6.98
CA ALA A 103 9.00 -2.89 -6.11
C ALA A 103 9.37 -1.47 -5.67
N LEU A 104 9.36 -0.50 -6.59
CA LEU A 104 9.58 0.91 -6.28
C LEU A 104 8.52 1.44 -5.31
N LEU A 105 7.25 1.18 -5.58
CA LEU A 105 6.14 1.61 -4.72
C LEU A 105 6.31 1.07 -3.29
N ASN A 106 6.56 -0.23 -3.14
CA ASN A 106 6.76 -0.87 -1.84
C ASN A 106 7.95 -0.28 -1.07
N ASP A 107 9.09 -0.10 -1.75
CA ASP A 107 10.30 0.46 -1.14
C ASP A 107 10.04 1.89 -0.62
N GLN A 108 9.39 2.73 -1.41
CA GLN A 108 9.14 4.12 -1.04
C GLN A 108 8.09 4.25 0.07
N VAL A 109 7.05 3.41 0.06
CA VAL A 109 6.04 3.38 1.13
C VAL A 109 6.68 2.99 2.46
N LYS A 110 7.51 1.93 2.48
CA LYS A 110 8.24 1.50 3.68
C LYS A 110 9.19 2.58 4.18
N LYS A 111 9.97 3.19 3.30
CA LYS A 111 10.89 4.29 3.66
C LYS A 111 10.13 5.49 4.25
N GLY A 112 9.03 5.90 3.62
CA GLY A 112 8.21 7.00 4.11
C GLY A 112 7.60 6.71 5.48
N GLY A 113 7.08 5.50 5.69
CA GLY A 113 6.53 5.05 6.98
C GLY A 113 7.56 5.06 8.09
N ILE A 114 8.69 4.41 7.91
CA ILE A 114 9.78 4.32 8.91
C ILE A 114 10.33 5.71 9.28
N MET A 115 10.43 6.61 8.32
CA MET A 115 10.88 7.98 8.58
C MET A 115 9.85 8.81 9.35
N ALA A 116 8.58 8.45 9.27
CA ALA A 116 7.49 9.21 9.89
C ALA A 116 7.24 8.83 11.35
N CYS A 117 7.40 7.56 11.69
CA CYS A 117 7.03 7.02 12.98
C CYS A 117 7.91 5.80 13.32
N ASN A 118 8.36 5.71 14.57
CA ASN A 118 9.10 4.54 15.09
C ASN A 118 8.18 3.39 15.56
N GLN A 119 6.87 3.60 15.57
CA GLN A 119 5.86 2.59 15.89
C GLN A 119 5.14 2.12 14.62
N VAL A 120 5.85 1.99 13.52
CA VAL A 120 5.34 1.42 12.27
C VAL A 120 5.39 -0.10 12.37
N GLY A 121 4.32 -0.75 11.98
CA GLY A 121 4.21 -2.21 12.00
C GLY A 121 3.21 -2.71 10.98
N GLY A 122 2.80 -3.95 11.11
CA GLY A 122 1.90 -4.59 10.15
C GLY A 122 2.57 -4.83 8.79
N LEU A 123 1.77 -4.84 7.73
CA LEU A 123 2.26 -5.08 6.38
C LEU A 123 3.05 -3.90 5.83
N SER A 124 2.58 -2.67 6.08
CA SER A 124 3.20 -1.40 5.65
C SER A 124 3.78 -1.43 4.23
N GLY A 125 2.95 -1.81 3.28
CA GLY A 125 3.33 -1.95 1.87
C GLY A 125 2.12 -2.10 0.96
N ALA A 126 2.34 -2.26 -0.35
CA ALA A 126 1.28 -2.53 -1.30
C ALA A 126 0.88 -4.01 -1.25
N PHE A 127 -0.41 -4.24 -1.19
CA PHE A 127 -1.04 -5.55 -1.25
C PHE A 127 -2.08 -5.52 -2.36
N ILE A 128 -1.94 -6.41 -3.36
CA ILE A 128 -2.78 -6.37 -4.55
C ILE A 128 -3.48 -7.71 -4.74
N PRO A 129 -4.60 -7.94 -4.06
CA PRO A 129 -5.43 -9.11 -4.34
C PRO A 129 -6.15 -8.89 -5.67
N VAL A 130 -6.06 -9.88 -6.56
CA VAL A 130 -6.65 -9.79 -7.92
C VAL A 130 -8.15 -9.55 -7.89
N SER A 131 -8.85 -10.09 -6.88
CA SER A 131 -10.31 -10.00 -6.77
C SER A 131 -10.82 -8.79 -5.99
N GLU A 132 -9.94 -8.04 -5.34
CA GLU A 132 -10.32 -6.93 -4.44
C GLU A 132 -9.80 -5.57 -4.94
N ASP A 133 -9.12 -5.53 -6.08
CA ASP A 133 -8.60 -4.30 -6.70
C ASP A 133 -9.29 -4.06 -8.04
N GLU A 134 -9.96 -2.91 -8.17
CA GLU A 134 -10.72 -2.56 -9.37
C GLU A 134 -9.85 -2.61 -10.64
N GLY A 135 -8.64 -2.07 -10.60
CA GLY A 135 -7.74 -2.07 -11.75
C GLY A 135 -7.22 -3.47 -12.09
N MET A 136 -6.98 -4.33 -11.10
CA MET A 136 -6.61 -5.73 -11.33
C MET A 136 -7.78 -6.51 -11.96
N ILE A 137 -9.00 -6.32 -11.46
CA ILE A 137 -10.20 -6.93 -12.05
C ILE A 137 -10.32 -6.53 -13.52
N ALA A 138 -10.18 -5.25 -13.83
CA ALA A 138 -10.23 -4.74 -15.20
C ALA A 138 -9.13 -5.33 -16.09
N ALA A 139 -7.90 -5.47 -15.58
CA ALA A 139 -6.77 -6.04 -16.31
C ALA A 139 -6.94 -7.54 -16.61
N VAL A 140 -7.53 -8.30 -15.69
CA VAL A 140 -7.90 -9.71 -15.93
C VAL A 140 -9.01 -9.81 -16.97
N GLN A 141 -10.05 -9.01 -16.87
CA GLN A 141 -11.17 -9.01 -17.83
C GLN A 141 -10.73 -8.65 -19.25
N SER A 142 -9.74 -7.78 -19.37
CA SER A 142 -9.16 -7.38 -20.66
C SER A 142 -8.05 -8.33 -21.15
N GLY A 143 -7.70 -9.38 -20.39
CA GLY A 143 -6.71 -10.37 -20.77
C GLY A 143 -5.25 -9.94 -20.61
N HIS A 144 -4.98 -8.82 -19.97
CA HIS A 144 -3.60 -8.35 -19.72
C HIS A 144 -2.90 -9.15 -18.61
N ILE A 145 -3.68 -9.75 -17.70
CA ILE A 145 -3.19 -10.62 -16.62
C ILE A 145 -3.80 -12.01 -16.80
N ASN A 146 -2.96 -13.04 -16.70
CA ASN A 146 -3.36 -14.44 -16.67
C ASN A 146 -2.67 -15.16 -15.48
N LEU A 147 -3.08 -16.42 -15.21
CA LEU A 147 -2.55 -17.23 -14.11
C LEU A 147 -1.05 -17.43 -14.15
N GLU A 148 -0.47 -17.60 -15.33
CA GLU A 148 0.97 -17.80 -15.50
C GLU A 148 1.76 -16.53 -15.12
N LYS A 149 1.23 -15.35 -15.47
CA LYS A 149 1.83 -14.08 -15.06
C LYS A 149 1.73 -13.85 -13.57
N ILE A 150 0.63 -14.24 -12.94
CA ILE A 150 0.46 -14.15 -11.49
C ILE A 150 1.49 -15.02 -10.79
N GLY A 151 1.65 -16.29 -11.20
CA GLY A 151 2.63 -17.21 -10.64
C GLY A 151 4.09 -16.77 -10.81
N SER A 152 4.42 -16.05 -11.88
CA SER A 152 5.77 -15.50 -12.08
C SER A 152 6.10 -14.29 -11.21
N HIS A 153 5.12 -13.68 -10.56
CA HIS A 153 5.26 -12.51 -9.70
C HIS A 153 5.19 -12.83 -8.19
N ASP A 154 5.23 -14.11 -7.81
CA ASP A 154 5.13 -14.60 -6.43
C ASP A 154 6.12 -13.97 -5.43
N GLY A 155 7.21 -13.38 -5.90
CA GLY A 155 8.14 -12.65 -5.04
C GLY A 155 7.69 -11.26 -4.58
N TYR A 156 6.58 -10.72 -5.10
CA TYR A 156 6.16 -9.34 -4.89
C TYR A 156 4.67 -9.18 -4.55
N LEU A 157 4.16 -10.00 -3.62
CA LEU A 157 2.83 -9.78 -2.99
C LEU A 157 1.61 -9.67 -3.92
N PHE A 158 1.54 -10.49 -4.97
CA PHE A 158 0.28 -10.77 -5.63
C PHE A 158 -0.44 -11.89 -4.87
N CYS A 159 -1.40 -11.57 -4.02
CA CYS A 159 -2.19 -12.57 -3.35
C CYS A 159 -3.43 -12.91 -4.17
N TRP A 160 -3.61 -14.18 -4.50
CA TRP A 160 -4.76 -14.66 -5.27
C TRP A 160 -6.08 -14.58 -4.50
N SER A 161 -6.02 -14.84 -3.20
CA SER A 161 -7.19 -14.73 -2.32
C SER A 161 -6.77 -14.51 -0.87
N ARG A 162 -7.71 -14.05 -0.05
CA ARG A 162 -7.53 -13.83 1.39
C ARG A 162 -7.11 -15.10 2.16
N HIS A 163 -7.33 -16.29 1.59
CA HIS A 163 -7.02 -17.58 2.22
C HIS A 163 -5.58 -18.06 1.99
N ASP A 164 -4.90 -17.53 0.96
CA ASP A 164 -3.55 -18.00 0.60
C ASP A 164 -2.43 -17.18 1.25
N CYS A 165 -2.78 -16.12 1.98
CA CYS A 165 -1.80 -15.20 2.62
C CYS A 165 -1.18 -15.73 3.91
N HIS A 166 -1.49 -16.95 4.36
CA HIS A 166 -0.91 -17.53 5.57
C HIS A 166 0.43 -18.25 5.36
N SER A 167 0.96 -18.23 4.14
CA SER A 167 2.21 -18.92 3.77
C SER A 167 3.30 -18.00 3.19
N CYS A 168 3.17 -16.68 3.34
CA CYS A 168 4.25 -15.73 3.01
C CYS A 168 4.86 -15.13 4.26
#